data_b98c5b55bf88ff0b21f7eca003ab8b68
#
_entry.id   b98c5b55bf88ff0b21f7eca003ab8b68
#
_cell.length_a   1.000
_cell.length_b   1.000
_cell.length_c   1.000
_cell.angle_alpha   90.00
_cell.angle_beta   90.00
_cell.angle_gamma   90.00
#
_symmetry.space_group_name_H-M   'P 1'
#
loop_
_entity.id
_entity.type
_entity.pdbx_description
1 polymer ?
#
loop_
_entity_poly.entity_id
_entity_poly.type
_entity_poly.pdbx_seq_one_letter_code
_entity_poly.pdbx_strand_id
1 'polypeptide(L)'
;TARQLIASVGGTVTPYGVVYDNGMRLEQVYDGQFFPCYYYEPHATMVAVTPKSEPENTEHITWLYLPMAQEEIDRVLQRSGIADSADARLRLEHSQLPDEVNALLDMEHESLADLNALAQATNNFSTDDIKKLGAAVTLAKPQNAEQVKNLAENLDLFDFAPDAHSQAEYGKYMIQQSGHYEFDENLDEFYDYEGYAQQRINDEDGMFTDRGYIAYKGYFSLEEIMEGGQGGSMEMGGMV
;
A
#
# COMPACT_ATOMS: atom_id res chain seq x y z
N THR A 1 -1.37 26.46 -35.59
CA THR A 1 -1.63 25.03 -35.91
C THR A 1 -1.00 24.12 -34.82
N ALA A 2 -1.43 22.84 -34.71
CA ALA A 2 -0.86 21.90 -33.75
C ALA A 2 0.66 21.74 -33.91
N ARG A 3 1.17 21.72 -35.16
CA ARG A 3 2.62 21.69 -35.44
C ARG A 3 3.38 22.89 -34.90
N GLN A 4 2.78 24.10 -34.94
CA GLN A 4 3.41 25.32 -34.40
C GLN A 4 3.44 25.30 -32.88
N LEU A 5 2.39 24.79 -32.22
CA LEU A 5 2.35 24.60 -30.76
C LEU A 5 3.40 23.57 -30.32
N ILE A 6 3.51 22.44 -31.04
CA ILE A 6 4.52 21.42 -30.75
C ILE A 6 5.93 21.98 -30.90
N ALA A 7 6.19 22.73 -31.98
CA ALA A 7 7.50 23.38 -32.20
C ALA A 7 7.83 24.45 -31.15
N SER A 8 6.81 25.18 -30.67
CA SER A 8 7.02 26.22 -29.65
C SER A 8 7.45 25.70 -28.28
N VAL A 9 7.18 24.42 -27.99
CA VAL A 9 7.60 23.73 -26.76
C VAL A 9 8.79 22.78 -27.00
N GLY A 10 9.50 22.92 -28.14
CA GLY A 10 10.70 22.15 -28.43
C GLY A 10 10.43 20.74 -29.00
N GLY A 11 9.18 20.46 -29.42
CA GLY A 11 8.81 19.17 -30.00
C GLY A 11 9.04 19.10 -31.52
N THR A 12 9.41 17.94 -32.03
CA THR A 12 9.55 17.63 -33.45
C THR A 12 8.53 16.57 -33.87
N VAL A 13 7.75 16.87 -34.92
CA VAL A 13 6.81 15.91 -35.52
C VAL A 13 7.54 15.02 -36.50
N THR A 14 7.50 13.73 -36.29
CA THR A 14 8.06 12.69 -37.16
C THR A 14 6.93 11.84 -37.76
N PRO A 15 7.21 11.01 -38.76
CA PRO A 15 6.22 10.04 -39.27
C PRO A 15 5.72 9.02 -38.23
N TYR A 16 6.47 8.83 -37.16
CA TYR A 16 6.20 7.87 -36.10
C TYR A 16 5.62 8.50 -34.82
N GLY A 17 5.49 9.82 -34.76
CA GLY A 17 4.96 10.53 -33.61
C GLY A 17 5.70 11.83 -33.34
N VAL A 18 5.49 12.37 -32.14
CA VAL A 18 6.14 13.60 -31.71
C VAL A 18 7.30 13.26 -30.77
N VAL A 19 8.47 13.81 -31.08
CA VAL A 19 9.68 13.68 -30.25
C VAL A 19 9.92 15.00 -29.53
N TYR A 20 10.07 14.92 -28.20
CA TYR A 20 10.44 16.05 -27.35
C TYR A 20 11.82 15.80 -26.75
N ASP A 21 12.62 16.87 -26.70
CA ASP A 21 13.78 16.87 -25.83
C ASP A 21 13.32 17.23 -24.40
N ASN A 22 13.45 16.28 -23.50
CA ASN A 22 13.10 16.46 -22.08
C ASN A 22 14.22 17.12 -21.26
N GLY A 23 15.30 17.55 -21.90
CA GLY A 23 16.47 18.14 -21.27
C GLY A 23 17.35 17.16 -20.48
N MET A 24 17.03 15.87 -20.50
CA MET A 24 17.83 14.84 -19.83
C MET A 24 19.00 14.42 -20.73
N ARG A 25 20.18 14.27 -20.15
CA ARG A 25 21.34 13.70 -20.85
C ARG A 25 21.27 12.18 -20.81
N LEU A 26 21.77 11.53 -21.87
CA LEU A 26 21.75 10.07 -21.97
C LEU A 26 22.48 9.42 -20.79
N GLU A 27 23.58 9.97 -20.34
CA GLU A 27 24.35 9.50 -19.20
C GLU A 27 23.64 9.63 -17.84
N GLN A 28 22.56 10.42 -17.76
CA GLN A 28 21.69 10.52 -16.58
C GLN A 28 20.57 9.49 -16.60
N VAL A 29 20.26 8.96 -17.78
CA VAL A 29 19.12 8.04 -18.01
C VAL A 29 19.63 6.60 -18.20
N TYR A 30 20.90 6.43 -18.62
CA TYR A 30 21.51 5.13 -18.91
C TYR A 30 22.92 5.09 -18.33
N ASP A 31 23.18 4.17 -17.41
CA ASP A 31 24.47 4.01 -16.71
C ASP A 31 25.52 3.19 -17.50
N GLY A 32 25.18 2.76 -18.71
CA GLY A 32 25.98 1.89 -19.56
C GLY A 32 25.57 0.41 -19.51
N GLN A 33 24.69 0.05 -18.60
CA GLN A 33 24.17 -1.30 -18.44
C GLN A 33 22.62 -1.33 -18.34
N PHE A 34 22.03 -0.40 -17.56
CA PHE A 34 20.60 -0.36 -17.34
C PHE A 34 20.06 1.07 -17.50
N PHE A 35 18.85 1.18 -18.01
CA PHE A 35 18.07 2.40 -17.84
C PHE A 35 17.62 2.47 -16.38
N PRO A 36 17.81 3.62 -15.69
CA PRO A 36 17.29 3.77 -14.35
C PRO A 36 15.78 3.59 -14.36
N CYS A 37 15.26 2.94 -13.33
CA CYS A 37 13.85 3.05 -13.01
C CYS A 37 13.51 4.53 -12.90
N TYR A 38 12.33 4.94 -13.37
CA TYR A 38 11.85 6.29 -13.19
C TYR A 38 11.54 6.52 -11.71
N TYR A 39 12.55 6.94 -10.94
CA TYR A 39 12.42 7.25 -9.50
C TYR A 39 11.69 8.57 -9.23
N TYR A 40 11.18 9.23 -10.26
CA TYR A 40 10.63 10.57 -10.13
C TYR A 40 9.15 10.60 -9.78
N GLU A 41 8.46 9.50 -9.95
CA GLU A 41 7.06 9.38 -9.54
C GLU A 41 6.96 8.44 -8.34
N PRO A 42 6.25 8.83 -7.28
CA PRO A 42 6.03 7.95 -6.15
C PRO A 42 5.27 6.71 -6.64
N HIS A 43 5.80 5.53 -6.35
CA HIS A 43 5.16 4.27 -6.64
C HIS A 43 5.19 3.37 -5.39
N ALA A 44 4.08 2.71 -5.13
CA ALA A 44 3.96 1.81 -3.99
C ALA A 44 4.45 0.40 -4.36
N THR A 45 4.35 0.01 -5.63
CA THR A 45 4.61 -1.36 -6.08
C THR A 45 5.17 -1.37 -7.49
N MET A 46 6.22 -2.16 -7.73
CA MET A 46 6.78 -2.42 -9.04
C MET A 46 6.51 -3.87 -9.44
N VAL A 47 5.85 -4.04 -10.57
CA VAL A 47 5.46 -5.36 -11.11
C VAL A 47 6.11 -5.59 -12.46
N ALA A 48 6.79 -6.72 -12.61
CA ALA A 48 7.24 -7.20 -13.91
C ALA A 48 6.13 -8.00 -14.56
N VAL A 49 5.91 -7.76 -15.86
CA VAL A 49 4.85 -8.37 -16.64
C VAL A 49 5.45 -9.06 -17.86
N THR A 50 5.05 -10.31 -18.08
CA THR A 50 5.37 -11.09 -19.29
C THR A 50 4.11 -11.74 -19.86
N PRO A 51 4.03 -12.02 -21.17
CA PRO A 51 2.93 -12.81 -21.71
C PRO A 51 2.88 -14.22 -21.09
N LYS A 52 1.70 -14.71 -20.73
CA LYS A 52 1.53 -16.10 -20.24
C LYS A 52 1.95 -17.14 -21.28
N SER A 53 1.87 -16.79 -22.58
CA SER A 53 2.33 -17.65 -23.67
C SER A 53 3.85 -17.83 -23.73
N GLU A 54 4.62 -16.89 -23.15
CA GLU A 54 6.09 -16.87 -23.19
C GLU A 54 6.68 -16.55 -21.80
N PRO A 55 6.40 -17.37 -20.78
CA PRO A 55 6.73 -17.04 -19.39
C PRO A 55 8.24 -16.96 -19.09
N GLU A 56 9.05 -17.63 -19.90
CA GLU A 56 10.52 -17.67 -19.77
C GLU A 56 11.23 -16.61 -20.61
N ASN A 57 10.49 -15.78 -21.32
CA ASN A 57 11.06 -14.75 -22.19
C ASN A 57 11.52 -13.55 -21.37
N THR A 58 12.78 -13.55 -20.95
CA THR A 58 13.40 -12.45 -20.22
C THR A 58 13.76 -11.24 -21.11
N GLU A 59 13.71 -11.38 -22.43
CA GLU A 59 14.01 -10.29 -23.38
C GLU A 59 12.85 -9.29 -23.53
N HIS A 60 11.64 -9.68 -23.13
CA HIS A 60 10.42 -8.88 -23.26
C HIS A 60 9.71 -8.65 -21.92
N ILE A 61 10.49 -8.44 -20.85
CA ILE A 61 9.92 -8.05 -19.56
C ILE A 61 9.48 -6.59 -19.64
N THR A 62 8.24 -6.35 -19.27
CA THR A 62 7.67 -5.01 -19.13
C THR A 62 7.52 -4.67 -17.65
N TRP A 63 7.85 -3.45 -17.30
CA TRP A 63 7.80 -2.97 -15.93
C TRP A 63 6.64 -1.99 -15.75
N LEU A 64 5.81 -2.23 -14.74
CA LEU A 64 4.75 -1.33 -14.31
C LEU A 64 5.07 -0.78 -12.93
N TYR A 65 4.92 0.52 -12.77
CA TYR A 65 5.17 1.26 -11.53
C TYR A 65 3.84 1.73 -10.96
N LEU A 66 3.21 0.86 -10.18
CA LEU A 66 1.89 1.11 -9.63
C LEU A 66 1.94 2.08 -8.43
N PRO A 67 0.96 2.98 -8.29
CA PRO A 67 -0.26 3.07 -9.10
C PRO A 67 -0.05 3.80 -10.43
N MET A 68 -0.76 3.34 -11.46
CA MET A 68 -0.79 3.94 -12.79
C MET A 68 -2.22 4.18 -13.26
N ALA A 69 -2.41 5.13 -14.19
CA ALA A 69 -3.69 5.27 -14.87
C ALA A 69 -3.98 4.04 -15.77
N GLN A 70 -5.24 3.60 -15.84
CA GLN A 70 -5.61 2.40 -16.61
C GLN A 70 -5.19 2.50 -18.08
N GLU A 71 -5.36 3.67 -18.69
CA GLU A 71 -4.97 3.90 -20.08
C GLU A 71 -3.45 3.79 -20.31
N GLU A 72 -2.65 4.02 -19.28
CA GLU A 72 -1.20 3.83 -19.35
C GLU A 72 -0.84 2.36 -19.22
N ILE A 73 -1.48 1.65 -18.32
CA ILE A 73 -1.33 0.20 -18.17
C ILE A 73 -1.68 -0.48 -19.49
N ASP A 74 -2.83 -0.17 -20.09
CA ASP A 74 -3.30 -0.75 -21.35
C ASP A 74 -2.32 -0.50 -22.51
N ARG A 75 -1.79 0.74 -22.58
CA ARG A 75 -0.78 1.09 -23.61
C ARG A 75 0.53 0.33 -23.43
N VAL A 76 0.96 0.15 -22.20
CA VAL A 76 2.20 -0.58 -21.88
C VAL A 76 2.03 -2.06 -22.21
N LEU A 77 0.93 -2.69 -21.81
CA LEU A 77 0.61 -4.08 -22.10
C LEU A 77 0.53 -4.33 -23.63
N GLN A 78 -0.18 -3.45 -24.35
CA GLN A 78 -0.31 -3.56 -25.79
C GLN A 78 1.04 -3.47 -26.51
N ARG A 79 1.95 -2.59 -26.07
CA ARG A 79 3.32 -2.50 -26.61
C ARG A 79 4.13 -3.77 -26.37
N SER A 80 3.83 -4.48 -25.31
CA SER A 80 4.47 -5.74 -24.92
C SER A 80 3.82 -6.97 -25.56
N GLY A 81 2.84 -6.74 -26.47
CA GLY A 81 2.13 -7.83 -27.15
C GLY A 81 1.06 -8.51 -26.30
N ILE A 82 0.70 -7.94 -25.16
CA ILE A 82 -0.33 -8.45 -24.27
C ILE A 82 -1.62 -7.68 -24.57
N ALA A 83 -2.60 -8.35 -25.18
CA ALA A 83 -3.85 -7.73 -25.59
C ALA A 83 -4.86 -7.59 -24.43
N ASP A 84 -4.81 -8.49 -23.46
CA ASP A 84 -5.65 -8.53 -22.29
C ASP A 84 -4.78 -8.72 -21.04
N SER A 85 -5.07 -7.97 -19.98
CA SER A 85 -4.38 -8.10 -18.68
C SER A 85 -4.50 -9.52 -18.09
N ALA A 86 -5.57 -10.25 -18.43
CA ALA A 86 -5.73 -11.66 -18.06
C ALA A 86 -4.67 -12.58 -18.68
N ASP A 87 -4.07 -12.19 -19.81
CA ASP A 87 -2.98 -12.92 -20.46
C ASP A 87 -1.58 -12.53 -19.94
N ALA A 88 -1.54 -11.64 -18.95
CA ALA A 88 -0.32 -11.22 -18.29
C ALA A 88 0.07 -12.19 -17.16
N ARG A 89 1.34 -12.58 -17.11
CA ARG A 89 1.98 -13.17 -15.93
C ARG A 89 2.64 -12.07 -15.14
N LEU A 90 2.31 -11.99 -13.85
CA LEU A 90 2.78 -10.96 -12.95
C LEU A 90 3.88 -11.49 -12.05
N ARG A 91 4.86 -10.66 -11.73
CA ARG A 91 5.89 -10.91 -10.73
C ARG A 91 6.15 -9.63 -9.94
N LEU A 92 6.04 -9.72 -8.61
CA LEU A 92 6.37 -8.62 -7.72
C LEU A 92 7.90 -8.44 -7.67
N GLU A 93 8.38 -7.23 -7.98
CA GLU A 93 9.81 -6.93 -8.00
C GLU A 93 10.22 -6.01 -6.85
N HIS A 94 9.37 -5.05 -6.53
CA HIS A 94 9.56 -4.15 -5.42
C HIS A 94 8.21 -3.74 -4.85
N SER A 95 8.15 -3.57 -3.54
CA SER A 95 6.96 -3.09 -2.86
C SER A 95 7.34 -2.28 -1.63
N GLN A 96 6.61 -1.21 -1.36
CA GLN A 96 6.67 -0.46 -0.11
C GLN A 96 5.67 -1.01 0.93
N LEU A 97 4.88 -2.02 0.53
CA LEU A 97 3.93 -2.68 1.40
C LEU A 97 4.65 -3.48 2.51
N PRO A 98 4.00 -3.70 3.64
CA PRO A 98 4.59 -4.51 4.71
C PRO A 98 4.84 -5.96 4.27
N ASP A 99 5.81 -6.61 4.90
CA ASP A 99 6.20 -7.98 4.56
C ASP A 99 5.05 -8.98 4.66
N GLU A 100 4.11 -8.75 5.59
CA GLU A 100 2.91 -9.55 5.75
C GLU A 100 2.02 -9.52 4.51
N VAL A 101 1.90 -8.36 3.87
CA VAL A 101 1.19 -8.22 2.59
C VAL A 101 1.96 -8.90 1.48
N ASN A 102 3.26 -8.63 1.36
CA ASN A 102 4.09 -9.22 0.31
C ASN A 102 4.10 -10.76 0.38
N ALA A 103 4.04 -11.32 1.58
CA ALA A 103 4.03 -12.78 1.79
C ALA A 103 2.71 -13.46 1.43
N LEU A 104 1.59 -12.73 1.49
CA LEU A 104 0.27 -13.30 1.17
C LEU A 104 -0.08 -13.21 -0.32
N LEU A 105 0.49 -12.24 -1.07
CA LEU A 105 0.16 -12.02 -2.48
C LEU A 105 0.62 -13.18 -3.35
N ASP A 106 -0.32 -13.94 -3.87
CA ASP A 106 -0.06 -14.98 -4.86
C ASP A 106 -0.17 -14.41 -6.28
N MET A 107 0.97 -13.99 -6.83
CA MET A 107 1.05 -13.31 -8.14
C MET A 107 0.54 -14.15 -9.32
N GLU A 108 0.30 -15.46 -9.14
CA GLU A 108 -0.33 -16.30 -10.16
C GLU A 108 -1.85 -16.12 -10.19
N HIS A 109 -2.43 -15.69 -9.06
CA HIS A 109 -3.87 -15.53 -8.89
C HIS A 109 -4.32 -14.08 -8.73
N GLU A 110 -3.39 -13.14 -8.52
CA GLU A 110 -3.70 -11.72 -8.41
C GLU A 110 -4.02 -11.09 -9.77
N SER A 111 -4.97 -10.16 -9.77
CA SER A 111 -5.22 -9.33 -10.94
C SER A 111 -4.38 -8.05 -10.93
N LEU A 112 -3.99 -7.58 -12.12
CA LEU A 112 -3.28 -6.30 -12.24
C LEU A 112 -4.14 -5.11 -11.77
N ALA A 113 -5.46 -5.20 -11.93
CA ALA A 113 -6.39 -4.18 -11.48
C ALA A 113 -6.42 -4.06 -9.95
N ASP A 114 -6.46 -5.21 -9.24
CA ASP A 114 -6.48 -5.23 -7.77
C ASP A 114 -5.13 -4.78 -7.19
N LEU A 115 -4.01 -5.20 -7.80
CA LEU A 115 -2.69 -4.71 -7.41
C LEU A 115 -2.55 -3.19 -7.62
N ASN A 116 -3.09 -2.65 -8.71
CA ASN A 116 -3.09 -1.22 -8.98
C ASN A 116 -3.98 -0.47 -7.99
N ALA A 117 -5.15 -1.01 -7.66
CA ALA A 117 -6.05 -0.43 -6.66
C ALA A 117 -5.43 -0.45 -5.26
N LEU A 118 -4.77 -1.55 -4.86
CA LEU A 118 -4.03 -1.64 -3.61
C LEU A 118 -2.88 -0.60 -3.58
N ALA A 119 -2.11 -0.51 -4.64
CA ALA A 119 -1.03 0.48 -4.75
C ALA A 119 -1.57 1.92 -4.66
N GLN A 120 -2.74 2.20 -5.26
CA GLN A 120 -3.41 3.50 -5.16
C GLN A 120 -3.85 3.81 -3.73
N ALA A 121 -4.44 2.85 -3.03
CA ALA A 121 -4.90 3.01 -1.64
C ALA A 121 -3.74 3.27 -0.67
N THR A 122 -2.55 2.72 -0.94
CA THR A 122 -1.38 2.79 -0.05
C THR A 122 -0.32 3.81 -0.48
N ASN A 123 -0.48 4.47 -1.63
CA ASN A 123 0.53 5.36 -2.23
C ASN A 123 0.98 6.52 -1.32
N ASN A 124 0.09 7.00 -0.45
CA ASN A 124 0.37 8.12 0.45
C ASN A 124 0.55 7.68 1.91
N PHE A 125 0.71 6.39 2.17
CA PHE A 125 0.87 5.90 3.53
C PHE A 125 2.19 6.36 4.13
N SER A 126 2.11 6.82 5.37
CA SER A 126 3.28 7.07 6.20
C SER A 126 3.91 5.75 6.66
N THR A 127 5.10 5.83 7.23
CA THR A 127 5.74 4.66 7.85
C THR A 127 4.86 4.02 8.94
N ASP A 128 4.10 4.83 9.68
CA ASP A 128 3.22 4.35 10.73
C ASP A 128 1.97 3.67 10.16
N ASP A 129 1.42 4.18 9.05
CA ASP A 129 0.32 3.52 8.33
C ASP A 129 0.76 2.17 7.77
N ILE A 130 1.97 2.07 7.23
CA ILE A 130 2.54 0.80 6.75
C ILE A 130 2.71 -0.21 7.91
N LYS A 131 3.19 0.23 9.08
CA LYS A 131 3.27 -0.63 10.27
C LYS A 131 1.89 -1.11 10.71
N LYS A 132 0.93 -0.18 10.78
CA LYS A 132 -0.46 -0.46 11.16
C LYS A 132 -1.14 -1.41 10.19
N LEU A 133 -0.94 -1.23 8.88
CA LEU A 133 -1.46 -2.14 7.86
C LEU A 133 -0.90 -3.56 8.04
N GLY A 134 0.40 -3.72 8.29
CA GLY A 134 1.00 -5.04 8.56
C GLY A 134 0.38 -5.74 9.77
N ALA A 135 0.14 -4.99 10.85
CA ALA A 135 -0.55 -5.51 12.03
C ALA A 135 -2.01 -5.87 11.71
N ALA A 136 -2.74 -5.02 10.94
CA ALA A 136 -4.13 -5.28 10.53
C ALA A 136 -4.25 -6.54 9.66
N VAL A 137 -3.32 -6.73 8.74
CA VAL A 137 -3.23 -7.96 7.90
C VAL A 137 -2.99 -9.19 8.75
N THR A 138 -2.15 -9.11 9.78
CA THR A 138 -1.92 -10.22 10.72
C THR A 138 -3.20 -10.57 11.50
N LEU A 139 -3.99 -9.56 11.91
CA LEU A 139 -5.24 -9.76 12.62
C LEU A 139 -6.35 -10.31 11.70
N ALA A 140 -6.58 -9.66 10.54
CA ALA A 140 -7.71 -9.94 9.66
C ALA A 140 -7.49 -11.14 8.72
N LYS A 141 -6.23 -11.46 8.38
CA LYS A 141 -5.82 -12.58 7.50
C LYS A 141 -6.47 -12.54 6.11
N PRO A 142 -6.36 -11.42 5.38
CA PRO A 142 -6.86 -11.33 4.00
C PRO A 142 -6.20 -12.39 3.11
N GLN A 143 -6.83 -12.68 1.97
CA GLN A 143 -6.40 -13.75 1.06
C GLN A 143 -5.85 -13.23 -0.28
N ASN A 144 -6.07 -11.96 -0.62
CA ASN A 144 -5.71 -11.36 -1.91
C ASN A 144 -5.55 -9.84 -1.80
N ALA A 145 -5.09 -9.22 -2.89
CA ALA A 145 -4.85 -7.78 -2.98
C ALA A 145 -6.11 -6.93 -2.77
N GLU A 146 -7.28 -7.38 -3.24
CA GLU A 146 -8.55 -6.67 -3.06
C GLU A 146 -8.92 -6.56 -1.57
N GLN A 147 -8.80 -7.65 -0.83
CA GLN A 147 -9.08 -7.67 0.61
C GLN A 147 -8.09 -6.80 1.40
N VAL A 148 -6.80 -6.81 1.03
CA VAL A 148 -5.80 -5.92 1.64
C VAL A 148 -6.11 -4.47 1.33
N LYS A 149 -6.50 -4.13 0.09
CA LYS A 149 -6.93 -2.79 -0.29
C LYS A 149 -8.13 -2.33 0.56
N ASN A 150 -9.12 -3.20 0.76
CA ASN A 150 -10.28 -2.88 1.58
C ASN A 150 -9.90 -2.64 3.06
N LEU A 151 -8.95 -3.38 3.61
CA LEU A 151 -8.39 -3.11 4.95
C LEU A 151 -7.64 -1.76 4.97
N ALA A 152 -6.83 -1.47 3.96
CA ALA A 152 -6.08 -0.23 3.87
C ALA A 152 -6.99 1.01 3.82
N GLU A 153 -8.11 0.93 3.11
CA GLU A 153 -9.11 2.00 3.04
C GLU A 153 -9.90 2.19 4.34
N ASN A 154 -9.90 1.21 5.23
CA ASN A 154 -10.58 1.23 6.53
C ASN A 154 -9.60 1.15 7.72
N LEU A 155 -8.36 1.62 7.54
CA LEU A 155 -7.32 1.52 8.55
C LEU A 155 -7.61 2.36 9.80
N ASP A 156 -8.45 3.38 9.69
CA ASP A 156 -8.93 4.21 10.79
C ASP A 156 -9.85 3.45 11.78
N LEU A 157 -10.42 2.32 11.35
CA LEU A 157 -11.23 1.45 12.22
C LEU A 157 -10.38 0.56 13.14
N PHE A 158 -9.06 0.65 13.07
CA PHE A 158 -8.15 -0.09 13.93
C PHE A 158 -7.46 0.86 14.91
N ASP A 159 -7.42 0.49 16.17
CA ASP A 159 -6.49 1.07 17.14
C ASP A 159 -5.17 0.32 17.08
N PHE A 160 -4.07 1.06 17.05
CA PHE A 160 -2.75 0.48 16.95
C PHE A 160 -1.79 1.13 17.95
N ALA A 161 -1.17 0.31 18.78
CA ALA A 161 -0.08 0.69 19.65
C ALA A 161 1.24 0.12 19.09
N PRO A 162 2.01 0.92 18.34
CA PRO A 162 3.25 0.45 17.73
C PRO A 162 4.25 0.02 18.81
N ASP A 163 5.02 -1.01 18.49
CA ASP A 163 6.10 -1.52 19.32
C ASP A 163 5.66 -1.99 20.74
N ALA A 164 4.36 -2.14 21.01
CA ALA A 164 3.80 -2.69 22.24
C ALA A 164 3.63 -4.21 22.12
N HIS A 165 4.53 -5.00 22.70
CA HIS A 165 4.55 -6.46 22.61
C HIS A 165 4.11 -7.16 23.90
N SER A 166 3.74 -6.39 24.93
CA SER A 166 3.25 -6.89 26.22
C SER A 166 2.12 -6.02 26.75
N GLN A 167 1.35 -6.57 27.69
CA GLN A 167 0.27 -5.84 28.36
C GLN A 167 0.80 -4.56 29.01
N ALA A 168 1.94 -4.63 29.71
CA ALA A 168 2.53 -3.48 30.36
C ALA A 168 2.93 -2.38 29.35
N GLU A 169 3.53 -2.75 28.20
CA GLU A 169 3.89 -1.81 27.14
C GLU A 169 2.66 -1.20 26.48
N TYR A 170 1.62 -2.00 26.23
CA TYR A 170 0.36 -1.50 25.69
C TYR A 170 -0.31 -0.52 26.67
N GLY A 171 -0.40 -0.88 27.95
CA GLY A 171 -0.95 0.02 28.97
C GLY A 171 -0.16 1.32 29.11
N LYS A 172 1.16 1.23 29.03
CA LYS A 172 2.05 2.40 29.05
C LYS A 172 1.81 3.29 27.84
N TYR A 173 1.75 2.71 26.64
CA TYR A 173 1.44 3.45 25.41
C TYR A 173 0.10 4.18 25.53
N MET A 174 -0.95 3.47 25.97
CA MET A 174 -2.30 4.03 26.07
C MET A 174 -2.39 5.19 27.06
N ILE A 175 -1.70 5.12 28.18
CA ILE A 175 -1.74 6.18 29.21
C ILE A 175 -0.83 7.35 28.84
N GLN A 176 0.37 7.09 28.30
CA GLN A 176 1.37 8.13 28.10
C GLN A 176 1.40 8.73 26.68
N GLN A 177 1.06 7.95 25.64
CA GLN A 177 1.34 8.31 24.26
C GLN A 177 0.10 8.40 23.37
N SER A 178 -0.99 7.70 23.71
CA SER A 178 -2.19 7.67 22.87
C SER A 178 -2.94 9.01 22.77
N GLY A 179 -2.67 9.94 23.67
CA GLY A 179 -3.37 11.22 23.77
C GLY A 179 -4.78 11.13 24.37
N HIS A 180 -5.20 9.94 24.83
CA HIS A 180 -6.52 9.75 25.47
C HIS A 180 -6.59 10.28 26.89
N TYR A 181 -5.44 10.46 27.55
CA TYR A 181 -5.33 10.87 28.95
C TYR A 181 -4.31 11.99 29.10
N GLU A 182 -4.55 12.85 30.09
CA GLU A 182 -3.53 13.74 30.60
C GLU A 182 -2.60 12.93 31.53
N PHE A 183 -1.34 12.80 31.10
CA PHE A 183 -0.32 12.03 31.82
C PHE A 183 0.53 12.95 32.69
N ASP A 184 0.69 12.62 33.98
CA ASP A 184 1.61 13.29 34.92
C ASP A 184 2.82 12.37 35.16
N GLU A 185 4.00 12.78 34.69
CA GLU A 185 5.25 12.04 34.85
C GLU A 185 5.62 11.79 36.32
N ASN A 186 5.17 12.65 37.24
CA ASN A 186 5.42 12.47 38.69
C ASN A 186 4.63 11.29 39.28
N LEU A 187 3.62 10.81 38.58
CA LEU A 187 2.79 9.68 38.99
C LEU A 187 3.11 8.39 38.25
N ASP A 188 4.15 8.36 37.40
CA ASP A 188 4.52 7.21 36.56
C ASP A 188 4.63 5.90 37.37
N GLU A 189 5.27 5.94 38.53
CA GLU A 189 5.48 4.78 39.43
C GLU A 189 4.18 4.23 40.04
N PHE A 190 3.10 5.02 40.00
CA PHE A 190 1.83 4.67 40.64
C PHE A 190 0.78 4.12 39.64
N TYR A 191 1.06 4.15 38.34
CA TYR A 191 0.15 3.59 37.34
C TYR A 191 0.31 2.08 37.27
N ASP A 192 -0.81 1.36 37.38
CA ASP A 192 -0.89 -0.07 37.08
C ASP A 192 -1.14 -0.29 35.57
N TYR A 193 -0.08 -0.17 34.79
CA TYR A 193 -0.14 -0.31 33.33
C TYR A 193 -0.65 -1.66 32.86
N GLU A 194 -0.22 -2.73 33.55
CA GLU A 194 -0.60 -4.10 33.19
C GLU A 194 -2.07 -4.36 33.51
N GLY A 195 -2.54 -3.98 34.70
CA GLY A 195 -3.95 -4.11 35.08
C GLY A 195 -4.89 -3.29 34.20
N TYR A 196 -4.48 -2.07 33.81
CA TYR A 196 -5.22 -1.24 32.87
C TYR A 196 -5.31 -1.90 31.50
N ALA A 197 -4.18 -2.37 30.95
CA ALA A 197 -4.12 -3.03 29.66
C ALA A 197 -4.95 -4.32 29.64
N GLN A 198 -4.86 -5.13 30.68
CA GLN A 198 -5.61 -6.37 30.77
C GLN A 198 -7.13 -6.15 30.73
N GLN A 199 -7.62 -5.10 31.39
CA GLN A 199 -9.03 -4.74 31.32
C GLN A 199 -9.45 -4.35 29.90
N ARG A 200 -8.65 -3.52 29.23
CA ARG A 200 -8.95 -3.10 27.85
C ARG A 200 -8.92 -4.26 26.86
N ILE A 201 -7.87 -5.08 26.89
CA ILE A 201 -7.70 -6.24 26.00
C ILE A 201 -8.87 -7.23 26.12
N ASN A 202 -9.45 -7.37 27.30
CA ASN A 202 -10.62 -8.25 27.51
C ASN A 202 -11.89 -7.69 26.83
N ASP A 203 -11.97 -6.39 26.61
CA ASP A 203 -13.11 -5.70 26.01
C ASP A 203 -12.92 -5.41 24.51
N GLU A 204 -11.73 -5.67 23.96
CA GLU A 204 -11.35 -5.36 22.59
C GLU A 204 -11.06 -6.63 21.79
N ASP A 205 -11.51 -6.66 20.50
CA ASP A 205 -11.11 -7.68 19.53
C ASP A 205 -9.72 -7.37 18.99
N GLY A 206 -8.68 -7.62 19.79
CA GLY A 206 -7.31 -7.28 19.47
C GLY A 206 -6.31 -8.40 19.73
N MET A 207 -5.10 -8.21 19.21
CA MET A 207 -3.98 -9.13 19.42
C MET A 207 -2.63 -8.42 19.40
N PHE A 208 -1.64 -9.05 20.00
CA PHE A 208 -0.24 -8.67 19.85
C PHE A 208 0.32 -9.27 18.55
N THR A 209 1.00 -8.43 17.79
CA THR A 209 1.70 -8.79 16.56
C THR A 209 3.18 -8.44 16.68
N ASP A 210 3.99 -8.82 15.71
CA ASP A 210 5.41 -8.43 15.66
C ASP A 210 5.61 -6.91 15.48
N ARG A 211 4.53 -6.18 15.14
CA ARG A 211 4.54 -4.71 14.96
C ARG A 211 3.97 -3.94 16.15
N GLY A 212 3.38 -4.62 17.08
CA GLY A 212 2.72 -4.05 18.25
C GLY A 212 1.33 -4.62 18.47
N TYR A 213 0.56 -4.01 19.39
CA TYR A 213 -0.82 -4.40 19.66
C TYR A 213 -1.76 -3.70 18.69
N ILE A 214 -2.71 -4.46 18.13
CA ILE A 214 -3.76 -3.95 17.26
C ILE A 214 -5.13 -4.48 17.69
N ALA A 215 -6.15 -3.63 17.61
CA ALA A 215 -7.54 -3.99 17.88
C ALA A 215 -8.47 -3.38 16.84
N TYR A 216 -9.47 -4.14 16.42
CA TYR A 216 -10.50 -3.70 15.50
C TYR A 216 -11.67 -3.06 16.27
N LYS A 217 -12.17 -1.92 15.79
CA LYS A 217 -13.24 -1.13 16.44
C LYS A 217 -14.42 -0.81 15.52
N GLY A 218 -14.46 -1.40 14.34
CA GLY A 218 -15.57 -1.19 13.41
C GLY A 218 -16.85 -1.90 13.85
N TYR A 219 -17.98 -1.48 13.24
CA TYR A 219 -19.30 -2.10 13.49
C TYR A 219 -19.55 -3.35 12.67
N PHE A 220 -18.95 -3.40 11.49
CA PHE A 220 -19.01 -4.54 10.60
C PHE A 220 -17.96 -5.58 11.02
N SER A 221 -18.19 -6.84 10.69
CA SER A 221 -17.13 -7.85 10.90
C SER A 221 -15.92 -7.57 10.01
N LEU A 222 -14.76 -8.11 10.38
CA LEU A 222 -13.56 -8.02 9.53
C LEU A 222 -13.80 -8.63 8.15
N GLU A 223 -14.60 -9.70 8.07
CA GLU A 223 -14.97 -10.36 6.81
C GLU A 223 -15.78 -9.40 5.92
N GLU A 224 -16.78 -8.71 6.47
CA GLU A 224 -17.58 -7.74 5.73
C GLU A 224 -16.74 -6.55 5.23
N ILE A 225 -15.78 -6.08 6.03
CA ILE A 225 -14.85 -5.02 5.60
C ILE A 225 -13.97 -5.52 4.45
N MET A 226 -13.42 -6.73 4.56
CA MET A 226 -12.59 -7.32 3.50
C MET A 226 -13.36 -7.58 2.20
N GLU A 227 -14.67 -7.80 2.27
CA GLU A 227 -15.56 -7.93 1.12
C GLU A 227 -16.05 -6.59 0.55
N GLY A 228 -15.54 -5.47 1.05
CA GLY A 228 -15.86 -4.12 0.56
C GLY A 228 -17.05 -3.45 1.25
N GLY A 229 -17.45 -3.94 2.41
CA GLY A 229 -18.39 -3.23 3.29
C GLY A 229 -17.79 -1.90 3.78
N GLN A 230 -18.52 -0.79 3.65
CA GLN A 230 -18.05 0.49 4.17
C GLN A 230 -18.25 0.53 5.69
N GLY A 231 -17.15 0.50 6.44
CA GLY A 231 -17.13 0.70 7.87
C GLY A 231 -17.38 2.17 8.22
N GLY A 232 -18.59 2.49 8.69
CA GLY A 232 -18.85 3.80 9.28
C GLY A 232 -18.19 3.93 10.64
N SER A 233 -17.33 4.95 10.85
CA SER A 233 -16.88 5.32 12.20
C SER A 233 -18.06 6.00 12.95
N MET A 234 -18.35 5.55 14.18
CA MET A 234 -19.21 6.33 15.08
C MET A 234 -18.40 7.48 15.64
N GLU A 235 -18.65 8.70 15.22
CA GLU A 235 -18.41 9.84 16.08
C GLU A 235 -19.29 9.69 17.33
N MET A 236 -18.66 9.35 18.44
CA MET A 236 -19.31 9.49 19.74
C MET A 236 -19.52 10.99 20.00
N GLY A 237 -20.68 11.48 19.58
CA GLY A 237 -21.14 12.80 19.96
C GLY A 237 -21.15 12.90 21.47
N GLY A 238 -20.24 13.74 22.03
CA GLY A 238 -20.22 14.02 23.44
C GLY A 238 -21.57 14.56 23.88
N MET A 239 -22.20 13.86 24.81
CA MET A 239 -23.25 14.44 25.64
C MET A 239 -22.56 15.35 26.65
N VAL A 240 -22.91 16.60 26.56
CA VAL A 240 -22.67 17.65 27.55
C VAL A 240 -23.44 17.32 28.83
#